data_4cf2f507a4ea695833bc54fecee349ca
#
_entry.id   4cf2f507a4ea695833bc54fecee349ca
#
_cell.length_a   1.000
_cell.length_b   1.000
_cell.length_c   1.000
_cell.angle_alpha   90.00
_cell.angle_beta   90.00
_cell.angle_gamma   90.00
#
_symmetry.space_group_name_H-M   'P 1'
#
loop_
_entity.id
_entity.type
_entity.pdbx_description
1 polymer ?
#
loop_
_entity_poly.entity_id
_entity_poly.type
_entity_poly.pdbx_seq_one_letter_code
_entity_poly.pdbx_strand_id
1 'polypeptide(L)'
;MLTDRRVILRNGVGVIARVLQRRELLLTRIAVDQPTLMVVRRGLKLLRAAGTETVIPAGGAAAIAGGEVFDVVNRPDSGIYAADFLVIDQAVIAGFAVPDAVRPIARALAIPAMAPDFLEAYERARAAVADPAAVPETVAVQRMREVLGWIAHHGGAFPPPVPPAIAQRIRVLVAGDLAAPWRAAEVASQLAMSEATLRRRLAAEGTSLTDLVTETRMAHALMLLQVTDQPVATVAALVGYDSPSRFAARFRQRFGHPPGAIRDQTESAAIRDQTEPVPAPAPNPAPTRLSA
;
A
#
# COMPACT_ATOMS: atom_id res chain seq x y z
N MET A 1 15.65 17.53 -1.82
CA MET A 1 15.20 17.27 -3.21
C MET A 1 14.48 15.93 -3.24
N LEU A 2 13.20 15.92 -2.84
CA LEU A 2 12.35 14.73 -2.75
C LEU A 2 10.99 15.04 -3.38
N THR A 3 11.04 15.40 -4.67
CA THR A 3 9.84 15.68 -5.50
C THR A 3 9.57 14.48 -6.39
N ASP A 4 9.59 13.26 -5.86
CA ASP A 4 9.41 12.12 -6.73
C ASP A 4 8.35 11.17 -6.18
N ARG A 5 7.12 11.36 -6.68
CA ARG A 5 6.03 10.43 -6.56
C ARG A 5 6.35 9.22 -7.43
N ARG A 6 7.11 8.26 -6.90
CA ARG A 6 7.47 7.04 -7.61
C ARG A 6 7.05 5.83 -6.82
N VAL A 7 6.48 4.89 -7.51
CA VAL A 7 6.50 3.50 -7.08
C VAL A 7 7.83 2.94 -7.56
N ILE A 8 8.65 2.48 -6.62
CA ILE A 8 9.92 1.85 -6.92
C ILE A 8 9.83 0.39 -6.51
N LEU A 9 10.06 -0.50 -7.45
CA LEU A 9 10.08 -1.94 -7.25
C LEU A 9 11.53 -2.43 -7.26
N ARG A 10 11.87 -3.26 -6.29
CA ARG A 10 13.06 -4.10 -6.28
C ARG A 10 12.65 -5.55 -6.12
N ASN A 11 12.77 -6.34 -7.19
CA ASN A 11 12.42 -7.76 -7.19
C ASN A 11 13.13 -8.51 -6.06
N GLY A 12 12.43 -9.43 -5.38
CA GLY A 12 12.95 -10.21 -4.27
C GLY A 12 13.16 -9.44 -2.96
N VAL A 13 12.89 -8.11 -2.93
CA VAL A 13 13.03 -7.26 -1.75
C VAL A 13 11.71 -6.61 -1.39
N GLY A 14 11.12 -5.82 -2.30
CA GLY A 14 9.85 -5.16 -2.05
C GLY A 14 9.56 -3.96 -2.93
N VAL A 15 8.51 -3.20 -2.57
CA VAL A 15 8.07 -1.99 -3.27
C VAL A 15 7.93 -0.85 -2.28
N ILE A 16 8.35 0.33 -2.69
CA ILE A 16 8.05 1.56 -1.95
C ILE A 16 7.15 2.48 -2.75
N ALA A 17 6.26 3.15 -2.04
CA ALA A 17 5.38 4.17 -2.61
C ALA A 17 5.12 5.26 -1.58
N ARG A 18 4.74 6.46 -2.04
CA ARG A 18 4.27 7.56 -1.21
C ARG A 18 2.94 8.08 -1.71
N VAL A 19 2.00 8.28 -0.80
CA VAL A 19 0.70 8.90 -1.08
C VAL A 19 0.67 10.26 -0.41
N LEU A 20 0.31 11.28 -1.19
CA LEU A 20 0.02 12.64 -0.73
C LEU A 20 -1.43 12.96 -1.05
N GLN A 21 -2.15 13.58 -0.11
CA GLN A 21 -3.55 13.93 -0.28
C GLN A 21 -3.88 15.22 0.49
N ARG A 22 -4.70 16.11 -0.11
CA ARG A 22 -5.01 17.43 0.48
C ARG A 22 -6.39 17.55 1.09
N ARG A 23 -7.30 16.66 0.74
CA ARG A 23 -8.68 16.66 1.25
C ARG A 23 -9.00 15.31 1.84
N GLU A 24 -9.87 15.29 2.81
CA GLU A 24 -10.43 14.04 3.32
C GLU A 24 -11.21 13.33 2.21
N LEU A 25 -10.92 12.06 1.98
CA LEU A 25 -11.65 11.18 1.07
C LEU A 25 -11.91 9.86 1.74
N LEU A 26 -13.14 9.38 1.61
CA LEU A 26 -13.48 7.98 1.85
C LEU A 26 -13.27 7.20 0.56
N LEU A 27 -12.33 6.27 0.58
CA LEU A 27 -12.07 5.32 -0.49
C LEU A 27 -12.55 3.94 -0.05
N THR A 28 -13.61 3.45 -0.68
CA THR A 28 -14.23 2.18 -0.28
C THR A 28 -13.58 0.98 -0.93
N ARG A 29 -13.51 -0.13 -0.18
CA ARG A 29 -13.05 -1.44 -0.67
C ARG A 29 -11.66 -1.40 -1.32
N ILE A 30 -10.69 -0.75 -0.68
CA ILE A 30 -9.30 -0.74 -1.12
C ILE A 30 -8.68 -2.10 -0.77
N ALA A 31 -8.27 -2.83 -1.81
CA ALA A 31 -7.56 -4.09 -1.64
C ALA A 31 -6.07 -3.83 -1.37
N VAL A 32 -5.53 -4.49 -0.36
CA VAL A 32 -4.11 -4.57 -0.06
C VAL A 32 -3.68 -6.01 -0.35
N ASP A 33 -3.20 -6.26 -1.56
CA ASP A 33 -2.95 -7.62 -2.04
C ASP A 33 -1.68 -8.25 -1.44
N GLN A 34 -0.74 -7.43 -0.96
CA GLN A 34 0.55 -7.87 -0.46
C GLN A 34 0.84 -7.34 0.96
N PRO A 35 1.62 -8.07 1.76
CA PRO A 35 2.04 -7.62 3.08
C PRO A 35 2.72 -6.26 3.02
N THR A 36 2.18 -5.31 3.77
CA THR A 36 2.57 -3.89 3.66
C THR A 36 2.76 -3.28 5.04
N LEU A 37 3.89 -2.62 5.27
CA LEU A 37 4.05 -1.67 6.38
C LEU A 37 3.79 -0.27 5.84
N MET A 38 2.73 0.37 6.33
CA MET A 38 2.39 1.74 6.00
C MET A 38 2.72 2.65 7.18
N VAL A 39 3.38 3.76 6.93
CA VAL A 39 3.76 4.78 7.93
C VAL A 39 3.07 6.09 7.60
N VAL A 40 2.29 6.64 8.53
CA VAL A 40 1.67 7.95 8.39
C VAL A 40 2.68 9.03 8.78
N ARG A 41 3.04 9.89 7.83
CA ARG A 41 3.99 10.99 8.04
C ARG A 41 3.30 12.27 8.50
N ARG A 42 2.09 12.50 8.00
CA ARG A 42 1.30 13.69 8.32
C ARG A 42 -0.19 13.38 8.21
N GLY A 43 -0.98 13.95 9.11
CA GLY A 43 -2.42 13.71 9.18
C GLY A 43 -2.76 12.42 9.90
N LEU A 44 -3.90 11.85 9.57
CA LEU A 44 -4.47 10.67 10.22
C LEU A 44 -5.01 9.71 9.16
N LYS A 45 -4.83 8.41 9.38
CA LYS A 45 -5.46 7.37 8.56
C LYS A 45 -6.43 6.54 9.38
N LEU A 46 -7.58 6.26 8.80
CA LEU A 46 -8.57 5.31 9.31
C LEU A 46 -8.64 4.12 8.35
N LEU A 47 -8.54 2.93 8.88
CA LEU A 47 -8.78 1.68 8.17
C LEU A 47 -10.02 1.03 8.78
N ARG A 48 -11.06 0.79 7.98
CA ARG A 48 -12.29 0.15 8.41
C ARG A 48 -12.46 -1.19 7.71
N ALA A 49 -12.62 -2.25 8.49
CA ALA A 49 -12.91 -3.59 7.98
C ALA A 49 -13.69 -4.41 9.00
N ALA A 50 -14.71 -5.15 8.56
CA ALA A 50 -15.51 -6.06 9.39
C ALA A 50 -16.00 -5.42 10.71
N GLY A 51 -16.49 -4.18 10.66
CA GLY A 51 -17.01 -3.46 11.83
C GLY A 51 -15.94 -2.91 12.77
N THR A 52 -14.65 -3.09 12.47
CA THR A 52 -13.54 -2.55 13.26
C THR A 52 -12.94 -1.34 12.55
N GLU A 53 -12.67 -0.29 13.31
CA GLU A 53 -11.92 0.87 12.85
C GLU A 53 -10.54 0.91 13.53
N THR A 54 -9.51 1.04 12.71
CA THR A 54 -8.12 1.19 13.16
C THR A 54 -7.65 2.59 12.81
N VAL A 55 -7.21 3.33 13.83
CA VAL A 55 -6.74 4.72 13.71
C VAL A 55 -5.22 4.74 13.74
N ILE A 56 -4.60 5.37 12.75
CA ILE A 56 -3.14 5.52 12.65
C ILE A 56 -2.82 7.01 12.56
N PRO A 57 -2.28 7.61 13.64
CA PRO A 57 -1.88 9.02 13.66
C PRO A 57 -0.55 9.24 12.92
N ALA A 58 -0.19 10.50 12.74
CA ALA A 58 1.15 10.89 12.29
C ALA A 58 2.23 10.34 13.24
N GLY A 59 3.31 9.79 12.69
CA GLY A 59 4.36 9.07 13.43
C GLY A 59 4.01 7.62 13.76
N GLY A 60 2.77 7.21 13.50
CA GLY A 60 2.34 5.82 13.63
C GLY A 60 2.44 5.02 12.32
N ALA A 61 2.25 3.72 12.45
CA ALA A 61 2.28 2.77 11.35
C ALA A 61 1.16 1.73 11.45
N ALA A 62 0.92 1.03 10.34
CA ALA A 62 0.11 -0.18 10.32
C ALA A 62 0.83 -1.25 9.49
N ALA A 63 1.02 -2.42 10.09
CA ALA A 63 1.39 -3.62 9.34
C ALA A 63 0.11 -4.31 8.87
N ILE A 64 -0.10 -4.38 7.55
CA ILE A 64 -1.34 -4.86 6.91
C ILE A 64 -1.03 -6.19 6.23
N ALA A 65 -1.75 -7.24 6.61
CA ALA A 65 -1.65 -8.54 5.95
C ALA A 65 -2.10 -8.45 4.47
N GLY A 66 -1.48 -9.24 3.62
CA GLY A 66 -1.89 -9.33 2.21
C GLY A 66 -3.25 -10.01 2.04
N GLY A 67 -3.98 -9.63 0.98
CA GLY A 67 -5.31 -10.17 0.67
C GLY A 67 -6.47 -9.47 1.39
N GLU A 68 -6.20 -8.41 2.12
CA GLU A 68 -7.20 -7.68 2.91
C GLU A 68 -7.86 -6.53 2.15
N VAL A 69 -9.11 -6.21 2.53
CA VAL A 69 -9.90 -5.13 1.93
C VAL A 69 -10.37 -4.18 3.03
N PHE A 70 -10.15 -2.89 2.83
CA PHE A 70 -10.51 -1.84 3.78
C PHE A 70 -11.29 -0.71 3.10
N ASP A 71 -12.19 -0.10 3.85
CA ASP A 71 -12.58 1.28 3.60
C ASP A 71 -11.55 2.19 4.27
N VAL A 72 -11.03 3.14 3.51
CA VAL A 72 -9.90 3.97 3.91
C VAL A 72 -10.31 5.43 3.95
N VAL A 73 -10.06 6.10 5.06
CA VAL A 73 -10.15 7.56 5.15
C VAL A 73 -8.76 8.12 5.45
N ASN A 74 -8.30 9.02 4.61
CA ASN A 74 -7.10 9.80 4.87
C ASN A 74 -7.55 11.21 5.26
N ARG A 75 -7.24 11.61 6.49
CA ARG A 75 -7.59 12.94 7.01
C ARG A 75 -6.35 13.82 7.05
N PRO A 76 -6.30 14.87 6.22
CA PRO A 76 -5.21 15.82 6.23
C PRO A 76 -5.12 16.58 7.56
N ASP A 77 -3.89 16.87 7.97
CA ASP A 77 -3.58 17.87 8.99
C ASP A 77 -2.90 19.07 8.31
N SER A 78 -3.35 20.28 8.65
CA SER A 78 -2.86 21.53 8.04
C SER A 78 -2.82 21.45 6.50
N GLY A 79 -3.85 20.84 5.90
CA GLY A 79 -4.04 20.74 4.46
C GLY A 79 -3.23 19.66 3.75
N ILE A 80 -2.51 18.78 4.46
CA ILE A 80 -1.75 17.67 3.85
C ILE A 80 -1.91 16.40 4.69
N TYR A 81 -2.21 15.30 4.00
CA TYR A 81 -1.98 13.93 4.47
C TYR A 81 -0.81 13.35 3.67
N ALA A 82 0.11 12.69 4.36
CA ALA A 82 1.23 11.99 3.75
C ALA A 82 1.42 10.63 4.41
N ALA A 83 1.58 9.58 3.59
CA ALA A 83 1.92 8.24 4.06
C ALA A 83 2.90 7.56 3.11
N ASP A 84 3.84 6.83 3.69
CA ASP A 84 4.78 5.98 2.99
C ASP A 84 4.35 4.52 3.10
N PHE A 85 4.56 3.77 2.04
CA PHE A 85 4.26 2.35 1.95
C PHE A 85 5.52 1.57 1.66
N LEU A 86 5.72 0.51 2.39
CA LEU A 86 6.75 -0.50 2.18
C LEU A 86 6.07 -1.86 2.03
N VAL A 87 5.91 -2.31 0.79
CA VAL A 87 5.44 -3.67 0.49
C VAL A 87 6.62 -4.60 0.63
N ILE A 88 6.46 -5.70 1.36
CA ILE A 88 7.54 -6.64 1.64
C ILE A 88 7.37 -7.86 0.76
N ASP A 89 8.43 -8.25 0.05
CA ASP A 89 8.40 -9.42 -0.81
C ASP A 89 8.13 -10.70 0.01
N GLN A 90 7.32 -11.59 -0.53
CA GLN A 90 6.94 -12.83 0.16
C GLN A 90 8.13 -13.76 0.43
N ALA A 91 9.17 -13.72 -0.42
CA ALA A 91 10.39 -14.49 -0.17
C ALA A 91 11.15 -14.01 1.07
N VAL A 92 11.13 -12.70 1.34
CA VAL A 92 11.69 -12.12 2.57
C VAL A 92 10.94 -12.60 3.79
N ILE A 93 9.60 -12.60 3.72
CA ILE A 93 8.72 -13.05 4.81
C ILE A 93 8.93 -14.56 5.07
N ALA A 94 8.94 -15.37 4.02
CA ALA A 94 9.17 -16.82 4.13
C ALA A 94 10.53 -17.16 4.78
N GLY A 95 11.54 -16.32 4.58
CA GLY A 95 12.86 -16.50 5.16
C GLY A 95 13.05 -15.85 6.54
N PHE A 96 12.00 -15.29 7.14
CA PHE A 96 12.05 -14.68 8.48
C PHE A 96 11.57 -15.67 9.54
N ALA A 97 12.42 -15.94 10.53
CA ALA A 97 12.07 -16.77 11.68
C ALA A 97 11.17 -15.95 12.64
N VAL A 98 9.90 -16.30 12.70
CA VAL A 98 8.94 -15.66 13.62
C VAL A 98 9.11 -16.23 15.02
N PRO A 99 9.28 -15.41 16.07
CA PRO A 99 9.32 -15.90 17.45
C PRO A 99 8.00 -16.57 17.87
N ASP A 100 8.06 -17.64 18.65
CA ASP A 100 6.90 -18.46 19.04
C ASP A 100 5.77 -17.68 19.73
N ALA A 101 6.11 -16.60 20.44
CA ALA A 101 5.15 -15.77 21.16
C ALA A 101 4.38 -14.78 20.27
N VAL A 102 4.78 -14.63 18.99
CA VAL A 102 4.21 -13.65 18.06
C VAL A 102 3.05 -14.24 17.29
N ARG A 103 1.94 -13.50 17.21
CA ARG A 103 0.73 -13.98 16.51
C ARG A 103 0.71 -13.50 15.06
N PRO A 104 0.14 -14.30 14.15
CA PRO A 104 -0.12 -13.83 12.81
C PRO A 104 -1.03 -12.59 12.81
N ILE A 105 -0.68 -11.59 12.01
CA ILE A 105 -1.53 -10.42 11.78
C ILE A 105 -2.77 -10.88 11.02
N ALA A 106 -3.94 -10.79 11.68
CA ALA A 106 -5.20 -11.22 11.06
C ALA A 106 -5.61 -10.32 9.89
N ARG A 107 -5.49 -8.99 10.05
CA ARG A 107 -5.81 -7.98 9.02
C ARG A 107 -4.81 -6.84 9.03
N ALA A 108 -4.76 -6.11 10.13
CA ALA A 108 -3.83 -5.02 10.36
C ALA A 108 -3.43 -4.97 11.84
N LEU A 109 -2.15 -4.69 12.08
CA LEU A 109 -1.59 -4.38 13.38
C LEU A 109 -1.28 -2.89 13.41
N ALA A 110 -1.96 -2.14 14.27
CA ALA A 110 -1.64 -0.74 14.50
C ALA A 110 -0.43 -0.59 15.40
N ILE A 111 0.45 0.31 15.04
CA ILE A 111 1.63 0.75 15.81
C ILE A 111 1.44 2.26 16.01
N PRO A 112 0.87 2.70 17.14
CA PRO A 112 0.44 4.09 17.32
C PRO A 112 1.58 5.11 17.23
N ALA A 113 2.80 4.70 17.64
CA ALA A 113 4.01 5.49 17.51
C ALA A 113 5.20 4.57 17.22
N MET A 114 5.97 4.90 16.23
CA MET A 114 7.23 4.20 15.94
C MET A 114 8.34 4.74 16.83
N ALA A 115 9.07 3.85 17.50
CA ALA A 115 10.32 4.20 18.18
C ALA A 115 11.34 4.75 17.15
N PRO A 116 12.26 5.66 17.56
CA PRO A 116 13.27 6.20 16.66
C PRO A 116 14.06 5.14 15.89
N ASP A 117 14.52 4.10 16.57
CA ASP A 117 15.30 3.01 15.97
C ASP A 117 14.47 2.21 14.95
N PHE A 118 13.16 2.03 15.20
CA PHE A 118 12.26 1.38 14.24
C PHE A 118 12.08 2.26 12.99
N LEU A 119 11.91 3.57 13.19
CA LEU A 119 11.81 4.50 12.08
C LEU A 119 13.09 4.52 11.23
N GLU A 120 14.27 4.47 11.87
CA GLU A 120 15.54 4.37 11.16
C GLU A 120 15.67 3.05 10.39
N ALA A 121 15.28 1.91 10.99
CA ALA A 121 15.26 0.62 10.31
C ALA A 121 14.36 0.66 9.07
N TYR A 122 13.18 1.27 9.20
CA TYR A 122 12.24 1.49 8.10
C TYR A 122 12.85 2.35 6.98
N GLU A 123 13.52 3.46 7.32
CA GLU A 123 14.16 4.33 6.30
C GLU A 123 15.34 3.63 5.62
N ARG A 124 16.13 2.85 6.36
CA ARG A 124 17.20 2.02 5.76
C ARG A 124 16.65 0.98 4.79
N ALA A 125 15.53 0.34 5.13
CA ALA A 125 14.86 -0.61 4.25
C ALA A 125 14.32 0.07 2.99
N ARG A 126 13.68 1.23 3.12
CA ARG A 126 13.22 2.03 1.98
C ARG A 126 14.36 2.47 1.06
N ALA A 127 15.45 2.97 1.63
CA ALA A 127 16.64 3.35 0.87
C ALA A 127 17.23 2.15 0.10
N ALA A 128 17.18 0.95 0.69
CA ALA A 128 17.65 -0.27 0.03
C ALA A 128 16.77 -0.67 -1.16
N VAL A 129 15.46 -0.40 -1.13
CA VAL A 129 14.59 -0.60 -2.30
C VAL A 129 14.85 0.48 -3.36
N ALA A 130 15.06 1.73 -2.93
CA ALA A 130 15.22 2.87 -3.83
C ALA A 130 16.52 2.84 -4.64
N ASP A 131 17.60 2.34 -4.05
CA ASP A 131 18.93 2.36 -4.67
C ASP A 131 19.59 0.96 -4.69
N PRO A 132 19.24 0.13 -5.69
CA PRO A 132 19.85 -1.19 -5.84
C PRO A 132 21.32 -1.14 -6.23
N ALA A 133 21.83 -0.03 -6.75
CA ALA A 133 23.23 0.12 -7.09
C ALA A 133 24.12 0.36 -5.85
N ALA A 134 23.62 1.12 -4.87
CA ALA A 134 24.35 1.41 -3.64
C ALA A 134 24.21 0.30 -2.59
N VAL A 135 23.12 -0.49 -2.62
CA VAL A 135 22.83 -1.49 -1.60
C VAL A 135 22.74 -2.89 -2.20
N PRO A 136 23.69 -3.81 -1.91
CA PRO A 136 23.59 -5.20 -2.37
C PRO A 136 22.30 -5.88 -1.93
N GLU A 137 21.79 -6.85 -2.71
CA GLU A 137 20.53 -7.54 -2.45
C GLU A 137 20.50 -8.21 -1.06
N THR A 138 21.59 -8.89 -0.70
CA THR A 138 21.71 -9.54 0.62
C THR A 138 21.54 -8.56 1.78
N VAL A 139 22.09 -7.33 1.66
CA VAL A 139 21.94 -6.26 2.65
C VAL A 139 20.51 -5.73 2.65
N ALA A 140 19.91 -5.56 1.46
CA ALA A 140 18.53 -5.12 1.34
C ALA A 140 17.54 -6.09 2.01
N VAL A 141 17.71 -7.38 1.79
CA VAL A 141 16.92 -8.43 2.45
C VAL A 141 17.09 -8.39 3.98
N GLN A 142 18.30 -8.18 4.50
CA GLN A 142 18.51 -8.06 5.95
C GLN A 142 17.86 -6.82 6.54
N ARG A 143 17.88 -5.68 5.84
CA ARG A 143 17.16 -4.48 6.27
C ARG A 143 15.63 -4.69 6.31
N MET A 144 15.08 -5.44 5.36
CA MET A 144 13.67 -5.85 5.40
C MET A 144 13.38 -6.77 6.58
N ARG A 145 14.27 -7.74 6.89
CA ARG A 145 14.11 -8.63 8.05
C ARG A 145 14.20 -7.88 9.38
N GLU A 146 15.02 -6.83 9.45
CA GLU A 146 15.05 -5.94 10.62
C GLU A 146 13.68 -5.28 10.84
N VAL A 147 13.04 -4.78 9.78
CA VAL A 147 11.68 -4.24 9.85
C VAL A 147 10.67 -5.31 10.31
N LEU A 148 10.79 -6.56 9.83
CA LEU A 148 9.95 -7.68 10.30
C LEU A 148 10.17 -7.96 11.79
N GLY A 149 11.40 -7.86 12.28
CA GLY A 149 11.75 -8.00 13.70
C GLY A 149 11.07 -6.93 14.56
N TRP A 150 11.06 -5.68 14.11
CA TRP A 150 10.34 -4.60 14.77
C TRP A 150 8.82 -4.81 14.80
N ILE A 151 8.23 -5.29 13.70
CA ILE A 151 6.80 -5.65 13.66
C ILE A 151 6.53 -6.78 14.66
N ALA A 152 7.40 -7.80 14.73
CA ALA A 152 7.29 -8.89 15.68
C ALA A 152 7.40 -8.42 17.14
N HIS A 153 8.26 -7.44 17.44
CA HIS A 153 8.37 -6.78 18.74
C HIS A 153 7.04 -6.14 19.17
N HIS A 154 6.25 -5.64 18.22
CA HIS A 154 4.90 -5.13 18.45
C HIS A 154 3.82 -6.23 18.53
N GLY A 155 4.20 -7.51 18.56
CA GLY A 155 3.34 -8.65 18.81
C GLY A 155 2.64 -9.25 17.60
N GLY A 156 2.99 -8.84 16.37
CA GLY A 156 2.41 -9.39 15.15
C GLY A 156 3.45 -9.81 14.13
N ALA A 157 3.16 -10.82 13.34
CA ALA A 157 3.96 -11.21 12.19
C ALA A 157 3.07 -11.37 10.95
N PHE A 158 3.61 -11.07 9.79
CA PHE A 158 2.89 -11.42 8.56
C PHE A 158 2.72 -12.94 8.47
N PRO A 159 1.53 -13.42 8.11
CA PRO A 159 1.31 -14.84 7.95
C PRO A 159 2.26 -15.40 6.89
N PRO A 160 2.70 -16.67 7.04
CA PRO A 160 3.53 -17.31 6.02
C PRO A 160 2.81 -17.31 4.68
N PRO A 161 3.56 -17.22 3.56
CA PRO A 161 2.95 -17.27 2.24
C PRO A 161 2.16 -18.58 2.08
N VAL A 162 0.85 -18.46 1.88
CA VAL A 162 0.00 -19.57 1.47
C VAL A 162 -0.15 -19.54 -0.05
N PRO A 163 -0.40 -20.69 -0.72
CA PRO A 163 -0.68 -20.65 -2.14
C PRO A 163 -1.81 -19.66 -2.42
N PRO A 164 -1.58 -18.67 -3.29
CA PRO A 164 -2.56 -17.62 -3.49
C PRO A 164 -3.87 -18.17 -4.06
N ALA A 165 -5.00 -17.67 -3.57
CA ALA A 165 -6.31 -17.92 -4.12
C ALA A 165 -6.34 -17.63 -5.63
N ILE A 166 -7.26 -18.24 -6.37
CA ILE A 166 -7.35 -18.06 -7.83
C ILE A 166 -7.54 -16.58 -8.18
N ALA A 167 -8.39 -15.87 -7.44
CA ALA A 167 -8.57 -14.43 -7.63
C ALA A 167 -7.27 -13.63 -7.49
N GLN A 168 -6.45 -13.96 -6.50
CA GLN A 168 -5.15 -13.29 -6.31
C GLN A 168 -4.17 -13.58 -7.44
N ARG A 169 -4.10 -14.84 -7.90
CA ARG A 169 -3.28 -15.21 -9.07
C ARG A 169 -3.69 -14.44 -10.31
N ILE A 170 -5.01 -14.27 -10.53
CA ILE A 170 -5.52 -13.48 -11.66
C ILE A 170 -5.19 -12.00 -11.50
N ARG A 171 -5.30 -11.41 -10.30
CA ARG A 171 -4.88 -10.02 -10.07
C ARG A 171 -3.41 -9.80 -10.43
N VAL A 172 -2.53 -10.73 -10.07
CA VAL A 172 -1.11 -10.67 -10.45
C VAL A 172 -0.93 -10.73 -11.98
N LEU A 173 -1.63 -11.63 -12.66
CA LEU A 173 -1.59 -11.71 -14.13
C LEU A 173 -2.07 -10.39 -14.77
N VAL A 174 -3.21 -9.87 -14.33
CA VAL A 174 -3.79 -8.63 -14.85
C VAL A 174 -2.90 -7.43 -14.54
N ALA A 175 -2.26 -7.39 -13.38
CA ALA A 175 -1.33 -6.33 -13.01
C ALA A 175 -0.07 -6.32 -13.89
N GLY A 176 0.34 -7.45 -14.42
CA GLY A 176 1.46 -7.58 -15.36
C GLY A 176 1.19 -6.94 -16.72
N ASP A 177 -0.06 -6.93 -17.19
CA ASP A 177 -0.51 -6.23 -18.38
C ASP A 177 -1.96 -5.75 -18.24
N LEU A 178 -2.11 -4.55 -17.69
CA LEU A 178 -3.43 -3.96 -17.43
C LEU A 178 -4.23 -3.68 -18.71
N ALA A 179 -3.56 -3.46 -19.82
CA ALA A 179 -4.21 -3.12 -21.09
C ALA A 179 -4.69 -4.34 -21.88
N ALA A 180 -4.14 -5.53 -21.60
CA ALA A 180 -4.50 -6.74 -22.32
C ALA A 180 -6.00 -7.06 -22.27
N PRO A 181 -6.57 -7.62 -23.35
CA PRO A 181 -7.98 -8.04 -23.39
C PRO A 181 -8.18 -9.39 -22.70
N TRP A 182 -8.10 -9.41 -21.38
CA TRP A 182 -8.20 -10.61 -20.54
C TRP A 182 -9.47 -11.43 -20.80
N ARG A 183 -9.34 -12.54 -21.53
CA ARG A 183 -10.42 -13.48 -21.84
C ARG A 183 -10.33 -14.73 -20.97
N ALA A 184 -11.48 -15.35 -20.68
CA ALA A 184 -11.54 -16.53 -19.81
C ALA A 184 -10.69 -17.69 -20.32
N ALA A 185 -10.67 -17.92 -21.62
CA ALA A 185 -9.87 -18.99 -22.25
C ALA A 185 -8.35 -18.76 -22.02
N GLU A 186 -7.89 -17.54 -22.18
CA GLU A 186 -6.49 -17.16 -22.01
C GLU A 186 -6.05 -17.31 -20.54
N VAL A 187 -6.82 -16.75 -19.62
CA VAL A 187 -6.55 -16.85 -18.19
C VAL A 187 -6.58 -18.30 -17.72
N ALA A 188 -7.55 -19.09 -18.18
CA ALA A 188 -7.66 -20.51 -17.84
C ALA A 188 -6.43 -21.30 -18.35
N SER A 189 -5.97 -21.01 -19.58
CA SER A 189 -4.75 -21.60 -20.13
C SER A 189 -3.51 -21.27 -19.31
N GLN A 190 -3.31 -20.00 -18.96
CA GLN A 190 -2.16 -19.56 -18.12
C GLN A 190 -2.18 -20.17 -16.71
N LEU A 191 -3.36 -20.51 -16.20
CA LEU A 191 -3.54 -21.14 -14.88
C LEU A 191 -3.61 -22.67 -14.95
N ALA A 192 -3.39 -23.28 -16.14
CA ALA A 192 -3.43 -24.71 -16.40
C ALA A 192 -4.76 -25.37 -15.97
N MET A 193 -5.89 -24.75 -16.35
CA MET A 193 -7.24 -25.26 -16.06
C MET A 193 -8.22 -24.99 -17.20
N SER A 194 -9.40 -25.63 -17.16
CA SER A 194 -10.48 -25.31 -18.10
C SER A 194 -11.23 -24.04 -17.70
N GLU A 195 -11.86 -23.36 -18.67
CA GLU A 195 -12.71 -22.18 -18.38
C GLU A 195 -13.85 -22.51 -17.40
N ALA A 196 -14.44 -23.71 -17.49
CA ALA A 196 -15.49 -24.16 -16.57
C ALA A 196 -14.95 -24.26 -15.12
N THR A 197 -13.71 -24.77 -14.96
CA THR A 197 -13.04 -24.87 -13.67
C THR A 197 -12.72 -23.48 -13.12
N LEU A 198 -12.19 -22.58 -13.98
CA LEU A 198 -11.92 -21.20 -13.63
C LEU A 198 -13.18 -20.50 -13.10
N ARG A 199 -14.27 -20.57 -13.87
CA ARG A 199 -15.56 -19.95 -13.48
C ARG A 199 -16.08 -20.48 -12.16
N ARG A 200 -16.06 -21.80 -11.96
CA ARG A 200 -16.52 -22.44 -10.72
C ARG A 200 -15.69 -22.00 -9.51
N ARG A 201 -14.36 -21.94 -9.64
CA ARG A 201 -13.46 -21.50 -8.55
C ARG A 201 -13.67 -20.03 -8.20
N LEU A 202 -13.79 -19.15 -9.20
CA LEU A 202 -14.08 -17.75 -8.97
C LEU A 202 -15.44 -17.53 -8.32
N ALA A 203 -16.46 -18.27 -8.74
CA ALA A 203 -17.78 -18.24 -8.10
C ALA A 203 -17.72 -18.68 -6.62
N ALA A 204 -16.91 -19.70 -6.30
CA ALA A 204 -16.69 -20.14 -4.92
C ALA A 204 -15.97 -19.06 -4.08
N GLU A 205 -15.15 -18.21 -4.71
CA GLU A 205 -14.52 -17.03 -4.07
C GLU A 205 -15.41 -15.78 -4.13
N GLY A 206 -16.67 -15.89 -4.58
CA GLY A 206 -17.65 -14.79 -4.63
C GLY A 206 -17.33 -13.70 -5.67
N THR A 207 -16.61 -14.03 -6.74
CA THR A 207 -16.17 -13.06 -7.75
C THR A 207 -16.27 -13.60 -9.17
N SER A 208 -16.00 -12.76 -10.16
CA SER A 208 -15.89 -13.13 -11.58
C SER A 208 -14.60 -12.59 -12.19
N LEU A 209 -14.19 -13.14 -13.35
CA LEU A 209 -13.04 -12.62 -14.08
C LEU A 209 -13.22 -11.13 -14.47
N THR A 210 -14.41 -10.78 -14.93
CA THR A 210 -14.73 -9.39 -15.32
C THR A 210 -14.60 -8.43 -14.14
N ASP A 211 -15.07 -8.84 -12.97
CA ASP A 211 -14.96 -8.03 -11.74
C ASP A 211 -13.50 -7.88 -11.32
N LEU A 212 -12.71 -8.96 -11.31
CA LEU A 212 -11.30 -8.93 -10.96
C LEU A 212 -10.49 -8.04 -11.90
N VAL A 213 -10.69 -8.17 -13.21
CA VAL A 213 -10.01 -7.30 -14.19
C VAL A 213 -10.37 -5.84 -13.95
N THR A 214 -11.66 -5.56 -13.77
CA THR A 214 -12.14 -4.19 -13.50
C THR A 214 -11.58 -3.64 -12.20
N GLU A 215 -11.65 -4.40 -11.11
CA GLU A 215 -11.14 -3.98 -9.79
C GLU A 215 -9.63 -3.75 -9.82
N THR A 216 -8.87 -4.65 -10.45
CA THR A 216 -7.42 -4.51 -10.59
C THR A 216 -7.04 -3.26 -11.39
N ARG A 217 -7.69 -3.03 -12.52
CA ARG A 217 -7.50 -1.81 -13.33
C ARG A 217 -7.82 -0.54 -12.54
N MET A 218 -8.93 -0.53 -11.80
CA MET A 218 -9.33 0.63 -11.00
C MET A 218 -8.37 0.88 -9.83
N ALA A 219 -7.91 -0.16 -9.15
CA ALA A 219 -6.93 -0.04 -8.07
C ALA A 219 -5.60 0.56 -8.57
N HIS A 220 -5.10 0.09 -9.72
CA HIS A 220 -3.90 0.64 -10.35
C HIS A 220 -4.10 2.07 -10.84
N ALA A 221 -5.29 2.39 -11.39
CA ALA A 221 -5.62 3.76 -11.78
C ALA A 221 -5.59 4.70 -10.57
N LEU A 222 -6.20 4.30 -9.44
CA LEU A 222 -6.16 5.09 -8.21
C LEU A 222 -4.71 5.32 -7.75
N MET A 223 -3.90 4.27 -7.72
CA MET A 223 -2.49 4.37 -7.38
C MET A 223 -1.76 5.35 -8.30
N LEU A 224 -1.86 5.19 -9.62
CA LEU A 224 -1.22 6.08 -10.59
C LEU A 224 -1.65 7.54 -10.42
N LEU A 225 -2.93 7.79 -10.17
CA LEU A 225 -3.45 9.14 -9.90
C LEU A 225 -2.89 9.73 -8.60
N GLN A 226 -2.58 8.94 -7.60
CA GLN A 226 -2.06 9.38 -6.31
C GLN A 226 -0.54 9.55 -6.30
N VAL A 227 0.20 8.75 -7.09
CA VAL A 227 1.67 8.68 -7.00
C VAL A 227 2.40 9.20 -8.23
N THR A 228 1.68 9.60 -9.31
CA THR A 228 2.28 10.14 -10.54
C THR A 228 1.59 11.42 -10.96
N ASP A 229 2.24 12.21 -11.83
CA ASP A 229 1.67 13.43 -12.45
C ASP A 229 1.10 13.17 -13.84
N GLN A 230 0.90 11.91 -14.23
CA GLN A 230 0.39 11.56 -15.56
C GLN A 230 -1.05 12.08 -15.76
N PRO A 231 -1.38 12.65 -16.93
CA PRO A 231 -2.75 13.08 -17.24
C PRO A 231 -3.78 11.95 -17.05
N VAL A 232 -4.98 12.30 -16.62
CA VAL A 232 -6.07 11.33 -16.41
C VAL A 232 -6.33 10.47 -17.65
N ALA A 233 -6.25 11.07 -18.85
CA ALA A 233 -6.41 10.35 -20.12
C ALA A 233 -5.29 9.30 -20.33
N THR A 234 -4.06 9.64 -19.98
CA THR A 234 -2.92 8.72 -20.04
C THR A 234 -3.11 7.56 -19.05
N VAL A 235 -3.52 7.87 -17.82
CA VAL A 235 -3.83 6.83 -16.82
C VAL A 235 -4.94 5.90 -17.33
N ALA A 236 -6.01 6.45 -17.93
CA ALA A 236 -7.08 5.63 -18.52
C ALA A 236 -6.54 4.64 -19.56
N ALA A 237 -5.70 5.10 -20.49
CA ALA A 237 -5.08 4.24 -21.50
C ALA A 237 -4.17 3.17 -20.89
N LEU A 238 -3.32 3.54 -19.93
CA LEU A 238 -2.42 2.61 -19.24
C LEU A 238 -3.14 1.47 -18.53
N VAL A 239 -4.34 1.74 -18.00
CA VAL A 239 -5.16 0.71 -17.35
C VAL A 239 -6.17 0.05 -18.29
N GLY A 240 -5.98 0.19 -19.62
CA GLY A 240 -6.74 -0.55 -20.63
C GLY A 240 -8.14 -0.01 -20.93
N TYR A 241 -8.33 1.31 -20.84
CA TYR A 241 -9.55 1.99 -21.27
C TYR A 241 -9.31 2.84 -22.52
N ASP A 242 -9.94 2.48 -23.63
CA ASP A 242 -9.89 3.25 -24.89
C ASP A 242 -10.68 4.58 -24.81
N SER A 243 -11.62 4.68 -23.86
CA SER A 243 -12.45 5.86 -23.67
C SER A 243 -12.24 6.48 -22.29
N PRO A 244 -11.66 7.70 -22.20
CA PRO A 244 -11.52 8.43 -20.94
C PRO A 244 -12.86 8.66 -20.22
N SER A 245 -13.96 8.84 -20.97
CA SER A 245 -15.29 9.02 -20.38
C SER A 245 -15.80 7.75 -19.72
N ARG A 246 -15.61 6.58 -20.36
CA ARG A 246 -15.97 5.28 -19.74
C ARG A 246 -15.11 5.00 -18.53
N PHE A 247 -13.82 5.31 -18.58
CA PHE A 247 -12.93 5.24 -17.44
C PHE A 247 -13.42 6.10 -16.28
N ALA A 248 -13.69 7.39 -16.53
CA ALA A 248 -14.13 8.32 -15.49
C ALA A 248 -15.45 7.89 -14.84
N ALA A 249 -16.41 7.40 -15.63
CA ALA A 249 -17.68 6.88 -15.12
C ALA A 249 -17.45 5.65 -14.21
N ARG A 250 -16.62 4.68 -14.66
CA ARG A 250 -16.32 3.47 -13.90
C ARG A 250 -15.53 3.78 -12.62
N PHE A 251 -14.56 4.70 -12.71
CA PHE A 251 -13.77 5.15 -11.58
C PHE A 251 -14.66 5.83 -10.52
N ARG A 252 -15.55 6.73 -10.94
CA ARG A 252 -16.51 7.37 -10.04
C ARG A 252 -17.47 6.37 -9.40
N GLN A 253 -17.97 5.40 -10.18
CA GLN A 253 -18.82 4.33 -9.65
C GLN A 253 -18.09 3.51 -8.56
N ARG A 254 -16.77 3.29 -8.76
CA ARG A 254 -15.98 2.46 -7.87
C ARG A 254 -15.53 3.19 -6.60
N PHE A 255 -15.13 4.45 -6.69
CA PHE A 255 -14.52 5.20 -5.59
C PHE A 255 -15.36 6.37 -5.09
N GLY A 256 -16.53 6.63 -5.68
CA GLY A 256 -17.40 7.75 -5.30
C GLY A 256 -16.95 9.12 -5.83
N HIS A 257 -15.73 9.23 -6.34
CA HIS A 257 -15.12 10.46 -6.81
C HIS A 257 -14.62 10.34 -8.25
N PRO A 258 -14.69 11.41 -9.08
CA PRO A 258 -14.09 11.38 -10.40
C PRO A 258 -12.55 11.34 -10.30
N PRO A 259 -11.84 10.80 -11.30
CA PRO A 259 -10.37 10.69 -11.28
C PRO A 259 -9.67 12.05 -11.18
N GLY A 260 -10.24 13.13 -11.76
CA GLY A 260 -9.73 14.49 -11.63
C GLY A 260 -9.70 14.97 -10.18
N ALA A 261 -10.71 14.64 -9.36
CA ALA A 261 -10.72 15.03 -7.95
C ALA A 261 -9.57 14.40 -7.15
N ILE A 262 -9.10 13.22 -7.52
CA ILE A 262 -7.91 12.60 -6.93
C ILE A 262 -6.65 13.35 -7.36
N ARG A 263 -6.57 13.73 -8.63
CA ARG A 263 -5.44 14.44 -9.23
C ARG A 263 -5.26 15.85 -8.64
N ASP A 264 -6.33 16.65 -8.62
CA ASP A 264 -6.30 18.05 -8.14
C ASP A 264 -5.81 18.15 -6.70
N GLN A 265 -6.06 17.13 -5.90
CA GLN A 265 -5.56 17.04 -4.53
C GLN A 265 -4.06 16.78 -4.48
N THR A 266 -3.51 16.25 -5.55
CA THR A 266 -2.13 15.80 -5.65
C THR A 266 -1.22 16.87 -6.29
N GLU A 267 -1.65 17.55 -7.35
CA GLU A 267 -0.86 18.57 -8.08
C GLU A 267 -0.50 19.79 -7.21
N SER A 268 -1.42 20.25 -6.40
CA SER A 268 -1.19 21.39 -5.52
C SER A 268 -0.17 21.11 -4.40
N ALA A 269 0.26 19.85 -4.17
CA ALA A 269 1.30 19.49 -3.18
C ALA A 269 2.72 19.70 -3.70
N ALA A 270 2.94 19.63 -5.01
CA ALA A 270 4.28 19.76 -5.61
C ALA A 270 4.89 21.16 -5.46
N ILE A 271 4.07 22.19 -5.26
CA ILE A 271 4.50 23.61 -5.27
C ILE A 271 4.94 24.13 -3.90
N ARG A 272 4.62 23.47 -2.78
CA ARG A 272 4.83 24.01 -1.43
C ARG A 272 5.72 23.19 -0.48
N ASP A 273 6.32 22.09 -0.91
CA ASP A 273 7.25 21.32 -0.07
C ASP A 273 8.68 21.91 -0.06
N GLN A 274 8.83 23.17 -0.41
CA GLN A 274 10.10 23.91 -0.39
C GLN A 274 10.24 24.76 0.85
N THR A 275 9.84 24.36 2.02
CA THR A 275 10.31 25.01 3.27
C THR A 275 9.56 24.47 4.47
N GLU A 276 10.19 23.64 5.24
CA GLU A 276 10.47 23.82 6.68
C GLU A 276 10.99 22.51 7.28
N PRO A 277 12.12 22.55 7.99
CA PRO A 277 12.55 21.40 8.79
C PRO A 277 11.56 21.20 9.93
N VAL A 278 11.22 19.93 10.18
CA VAL A 278 10.41 19.52 11.33
C VAL A 278 10.99 20.16 12.60
N PRO A 279 10.23 20.94 13.37
CA PRO A 279 10.72 21.47 14.63
C PRO A 279 11.06 20.30 15.56
N ALA A 280 12.24 20.36 16.17
CA ALA A 280 12.69 19.40 17.16
C ALA A 280 11.66 19.31 18.30
N PRO A 281 11.39 18.11 18.87
CA PRO A 281 10.50 17.98 20.01
C PRO A 281 11.03 18.82 21.17
N ALA A 282 10.12 19.56 21.81
CA ALA A 282 10.42 20.38 22.96
C ALA A 282 11.11 19.55 24.06
N PRO A 283 12.14 20.07 24.73
CA PRO A 283 12.82 19.36 25.79
C PRO A 283 11.86 19.08 26.95
N ASN A 284 11.91 17.84 27.43
CA ASN A 284 11.12 17.36 28.56
C ASN A 284 11.42 18.22 29.80
N PRO A 285 10.44 18.72 30.54
CA PRO A 285 10.70 19.51 31.75
C PRO A 285 11.45 18.67 32.77
N ALA A 286 12.52 19.25 33.31
CA ALA A 286 13.37 18.63 34.32
C ALA A 286 12.55 18.22 35.56
N PRO A 287 12.88 17.09 36.22
CA PRO A 287 12.18 16.65 37.42
C PRO A 287 12.37 17.69 38.54
N THR A 288 11.25 18.18 39.05
CA THR A 288 11.21 19.08 40.21
C THR A 288 11.82 18.34 41.41
N ARG A 289 12.95 18.82 41.93
CA ARG A 289 13.49 18.32 43.19
C ARG A 289 12.54 18.73 44.30
N LEU A 290 11.92 17.76 44.94
CA LEU A 290 11.30 17.95 46.23
C LEU A 290 12.42 18.15 47.26
N SER A 291 12.52 19.34 47.79
CA SER A 291 13.34 19.64 48.99
C SER A 291 12.62 19.09 50.22
N ALA A 292 13.40 18.46 51.09
CA ALA A 292 13.01 17.92 52.37
C ALA A 292 12.54 19.02 53.36
#